data_535b2a8858e653a997d2fa3af9813eab
#
_entry.id   535b2a8858e653a997d2fa3af9813eab
#
_cell.length_a   1.000
_cell.length_b   1.000
_cell.length_c   1.000
_cell.angle_alpha   90.00
_cell.angle_beta   90.00
_cell.angle_gamma   90.00
#
_symmetry.space_group_name_H-M   'P 1'
#
loop_
_entity.id
_entity.type
_entity.pdbx_description
1 polymer ?
#
loop_
_entity_poly.entity_id
_entity_poly.type
_entity_poly.pdbx_seq_one_letter_code
_entity_poly.pdbx_strand_id
1 'polypeptide(L)'
;MLDIKIVRTTEPKAKPQDESKLGFGKIFTDHMFLMDYTAGEGWHDARVVPYASLPMDPATVVFHYAQEIFEGMKAYRTADGSVQLFRPDCNAKRFQDSADRLCIPKISVEDFVQAVETLVDVDRDWVPHSDGASLYIRPFVFANDVGLGVHASKHYLFCIICAPSGAYYAEGLDPVRIYVEDEYIRAAPGLTGFTKCGGNYAASIKAGELAEEKGFSQVLWLDGVEKKYVEEVGSMNIMFKIDGKIYPAACTGTVLPGVTRRSIIELLKDWGYEVIEGKLAIADVMKAAEEGKLEEVFGTGTAAVVSPVKELDWEGKVANISGGKIGPLTQKLYDTLTGIQWGKLPDTKGWTVKVEPKV
;
A
#
# COMPACT_ATOMS: atom_id res chain seq x y z
N MET A 1 -15.93 20.07 4.78
CA MET A 1 -16.67 18.79 4.86
C MET A 1 -17.55 18.67 3.62
N LEU A 2 -17.50 17.51 2.96
CA LEU A 2 -18.29 17.22 1.77
C LEU A 2 -19.78 17.04 2.12
N ASP A 3 -20.66 17.51 1.24
CA ASP A 3 -22.07 17.11 1.23
C ASP A 3 -22.18 15.84 0.36
N ILE A 4 -22.28 14.67 1.00
CA ILE A 4 -22.22 13.37 0.33
C ILE A 4 -23.62 12.81 0.17
N LYS A 5 -24.08 12.72 -1.08
CA LYS A 5 -25.34 12.06 -1.42
C LYS A 5 -25.19 10.54 -1.34
N ILE A 6 -26.07 9.87 -0.61
CA ILE A 6 -26.06 8.41 -0.49
C ILE A 6 -27.25 7.80 -1.24
N VAL A 7 -26.92 6.93 -2.20
CA VAL A 7 -27.90 6.13 -2.96
C VAL A 7 -27.58 4.67 -2.70
N ARG A 8 -28.38 4.02 -1.86
CA ARG A 8 -28.18 2.59 -1.55
C ARG A 8 -28.65 1.69 -2.68
N THR A 9 -27.97 0.57 -2.86
CA THR A 9 -28.46 -0.47 -3.79
C THR A 9 -29.79 -1.08 -3.32
N THR A 10 -30.63 -1.38 -4.26
CA THR A 10 -31.86 -2.16 -4.01
C THR A 10 -31.63 -3.67 -4.16
N GLU A 11 -30.48 -4.06 -4.69
CA GLU A 11 -30.09 -5.44 -4.95
C GLU A 11 -28.72 -5.74 -4.31
N PRO A 12 -28.65 -5.90 -2.97
CA PRO A 12 -27.39 -6.18 -2.29
C PRO A 12 -26.85 -7.55 -2.71
N LYS A 13 -25.52 -7.62 -2.90
CA LYS A 13 -24.82 -8.87 -3.24
C LYS A 13 -24.84 -9.84 -2.06
N ALA A 14 -24.86 -11.13 -2.37
CA ALA A 14 -24.62 -12.15 -1.35
C ALA A 14 -23.19 -12.02 -0.79
N LYS A 15 -23.08 -11.91 0.53
CA LYS A 15 -21.77 -11.84 1.19
C LYS A 15 -21.14 -13.24 1.24
N PRO A 16 -19.79 -13.31 1.10
CA PRO A 16 -19.06 -14.57 1.22
C PRO A 16 -19.32 -15.20 2.59
N GLN A 17 -19.76 -16.46 2.60
CA GLN A 17 -20.00 -17.21 3.85
C GLN A 17 -18.69 -17.75 4.46
N ASP A 18 -17.68 -18.01 3.62
CA ASP A 18 -16.39 -18.53 4.02
C ASP A 18 -15.32 -17.45 3.77
N GLU A 19 -15.02 -16.70 4.81
CA GLU A 19 -14.04 -15.60 4.74
C GLU A 19 -12.58 -16.09 4.56
N SER A 20 -12.31 -17.38 4.75
CA SER A 20 -10.99 -17.96 4.47
C SER A 20 -10.67 -18.01 2.97
N LYS A 21 -11.68 -17.90 2.11
CA LYS A 21 -11.58 -17.97 0.64
C LYS A 21 -11.68 -16.60 -0.05
N LEU A 22 -11.67 -15.51 0.70
CA LEU A 22 -11.82 -14.16 0.15
C LEU A 22 -10.74 -13.82 -0.89
N GLY A 23 -9.50 -14.27 -0.68
CA GLY A 23 -8.38 -13.86 -1.51
C GLY A 23 -8.13 -12.35 -1.38
N PHE A 24 -7.57 -11.74 -2.43
CA PHE A 24 -7.29 -10.31 -2.46
C PHE A 24 -7.86 -9.66 -3.74
N GLY A 25 -8.73 -8.63 -3.57
CA GLY A 25 -9.21 -7.80 -4.68
C GLY A 25 -10.08 -8.51 -5.73
N LYS A 26 -10.74 -9.61 -5.40
CA LYS A 26 -11.60 -10.38 -6.32
C LYS A 26 -13.09 -10.15 -6.11
N ILE A 27 -13.49 -9.77 -4.90
CA ILE A 27 -14.87 -9.53 -4.50
C ILE A 27 -14.97 -8.06 -4.12
N PHE A 28 -15.98 -7.36 -4.61
CA PHE A 28 -16.21 -5.94 -4.31
C PHE A 28 -17.50 -5.75 -3.55
N THR A 29 -17.52 -4.74 -2.67
CA THR A 29 -18.69 -4.40 -1.84
C THR A 29 -19.85 -3.89 -2.69
N ASP A 30 -20.97 -3.56 -2.03
CA ASP A 30 -22.21 -3.15 -2.71
C ASP A 30 -22.13 -1.74 -3.30
N HIS A 31 -21.28 -0.88 -2.75
CA HIS A 31 -21.22 0.52 -3.14
C HIS A 31 -19.82 0.98 -3.52
N MET A 32 -19.74 2.13 -4.16
CA MET A 32 -18.52 2.89 -4.43
C MET A 32 -18.75 4.37 -4.16
N PHE A 33 -17.70 5.10 -3.82
CA PHE A 33 -17.72 6.55 -3.71
C PHE A 33 -17.23 7.18 -5.01
N LEU A 34 -17.90 8.24 -5.44
CA LEU A 34 -17.52 9.03 -6.61
C LEU A 34 -17.55 10.52 -6.26
N MET A 35 -16.61 11.29 -6.82
CA MET A 35 -16.61 12.76 -6.77
C MET A 35 -15.93 13.28 -8.03
N ASP A 36 -16.58 14.23 -8.70
CA ASP A 36 -16.11 14.82 -9.95
C ASP A 36 -15.29 16.08 -9.67
N TYR A 37 -14.36 16.38 -10.58
CA TYR A 37 -13.65 17.65 -10.61
C TYR A 37 -13.82 18.30 -11.98
N THR A 38 -14.12 19.59 -11.98
CA THR A 38 -14.14 20.44 -13.18
C THR A 38 -13.27 21.67 -12.93
N ALA A 39 -12.36 21.97 -13.85
CA ALA A 39 -11.52 23.15 -13.75
C ALA A 39 -12.36 24.44 -13.70
N GLY A 40 -12.10 25.29 -12.69
CA GLY A 40 -12.87 26.49 -12.42
C GLY A 40 -14.05 26.31 -11.47
N GLU A 41 -14.53 25.09 -11.26
CA GLU A 41 -15.59 24.73 -10.33
C GLU A 41 -15.04 24.04 -9.06
N GLY A 42 -13.99 23.23 -9.24
CA GLY A 42 -13.39 22.44 -8.16
C GLY A 42 -13.98 21.04 -8.05
N TRP A 43 -13.83 20.42 -6.88
CA TRP A 43 -14.42 19.12 -6.55
C TRP A 43 -15.89 19.28 -6.20
N HIS A 44 -16.77 18.45 -6.83
CA HIS A 44 -18.23 18.53 -6.69
C HIS A 44 -18.89 17.15 -6.83
N ASP A 45 -20.19 17.09 -6.59
CA ASP A 45 -21.03 15.88 -6.72
C ASP A 45 -20.52 14.66 -5.95
N ALA A 46 -20.08 14.86 -4.72
CA ALA A 46 -19.66 13.78 -3.83
C ALA A 46 -20.84 12.84 -3.54
N ARG A 47 -20.66 11.53 -3.83
CA ARG A 47 -21.75 10.57 -3.71
C ARG A 47 -21.27 9.15 -3.45
N VAL A 48 -22.03 8.41 -2.66
CA VAL A 48 -21.95 6.94 -2.55
C VAL A 48 -23.09 6.37 -3.40
N VAL A 49 -22.75 5.48 -4.30
CA VAL A 49 -23.68 4.88 -5.27
C VAL A 49 -23.46 3.37 -5.36
N PRO A 50 -24.42 2.58 -5.89
CA PRO A 50 -24.19 1.18 -6.16
C PRO A 50 -22.94 0.93 -7.00
N TYR A 51 -22.15 -0.09 -6.64
CA TYR A 51 -20.96 -0.48 -7.39
C TYR A 51 -21.35 -0.91 -8.81
N ALA A 52 -20.81 -0.23 -9.81
CA ALA A 52 -21.08 -0.48 -11.22
C ALA A 52 -19.85 -0.18 -12.08
N SER A 53 -19.90 -0.61 -13.34
CA SER A 53 -18.92 -0.21 -14.37
C SER A 53 -18.98 1.31 -14.61
N LEU A 54 -17.82 1.93 -14.80
CA LEU A 54 -17.72 3.33 -15.20
C LEU A 54 -17.75 3.41 -16.74
N PRO A 55 -18.77 4.03 -17.35
CA PRO A 55 -18.78 4.24 -18.79
C PRO A 55 -17.70 5.28 -19.16
N MET A 56 -16.77 4.92 -20.04
CA MET A 56 -15.67 5.80 -20.44
C MET A 56 -15.52 5.82 -21.96
N ASP A 57 -15.23 7.01 -22.51
CA ASP A 57 -14.89 7.16 -23.91
C ASP A 57 -13.53 6.51 -24.20
N PRO A 58 -13.33 5.80 -25.32
CA PRO A 58 -12.03 5.23 -25.68
C PRO A 58 -10.90 6.25 -25.78
N ALA A 59 -11.19 7.53 -26.04
CA ALA A 59 -10.22 8.60 -26.08
C ALA A 59 -10.01 9.28 -24.71
N THR A 60 -10.49 8.69 -23.60
CA THR A 60 -10.21 9.21 -22.27
C THR A 60 -8.71 9.16 -21.99
N VAL A 61 -8.13 10.31 -21.63
CA VAL A 61 -6.66 10.51 -21.56
C VAL A 61 -5.94 9.56 -20.63
N VAL A 62 -6.60 9.07 -19.57
CA VAL A 62 -5.99 8.10 -18.65
C VAL A 62 -5.58 6.80 -19.34
N PHE A 63 -6.31 6.34 -20.36
CA PHE A 63 -5.98 5.13 -21.12
C PHE A 63 -4.70 5.28 -21.94
N HIS A 64 -4.32 6.50 -22.29
CA HIS A 64 -3.19 6.79 -23.18
C HIS A 64 -1.97 7.29 -22.43
N TYR A 65 -2.17 8.05 -21.34
CA TYR A 65 -1.07 8.76 -20.65
C TYR A 65 -0.98 8.45 -19.17
N ALA A 66 -1.86 7.58 -18.64
CA ALA A 66 -1.82 7.10 -17.25
C ALA A 66 -1.73 8.22 -16.21
N GLN A 67 -2.39 9.37 -16.43
CA GLN A 67 -2.49 10.43 -15.43
C GLN A 67 -3.51 10.00 -14.37
N GLU A 68 -3.03 9.18 -13.42
CA GLU A 68 -3.81 8.63 -12.32
C GLU A 68 -2.92 8.38 -11.11
N ILE A 69 -3.52 8.38 -9.94
CA ILE A 69 -2.90 8.01 -8.67
C ILE A 69 -3.88 7.18 -7.84
N PHE A 70 -3.35 6.38 -6.92
CA PHE A 70 -4.18 5.57 -6.05
C PHE A 70 -3.61 5.47 -4.65
N GLU A 71 -4.43 5.00 -3.73
CA GLU A 71 -4.05 4.64 -2.38
C GLU A 71 -4.48 3.20 -2.05
N GLY A 72 -3.95 2.67 -0.96
CA GLY A 72 -4.34 1.40 -0.40
C GLY A 72 -4.31 1.47 1.12
N MET A 73 -5.46 1.21 1.73
CA MET A 73 -5.64 1.19 3.16
C MET A 73 -6.64 0.11 3.55
N LYS A 74 -6.88 -0.09 4.83
CA LYS A 74 -7.77 -1.14 5.31
C LYS A 74 -8.69 -0.62 6.41
N ALA A 75 -9.89 -1.19 6.48
CA ALA A 75 -10.75 -1.11 7.65
C ALA A 75 -10.75 -2.46 8.37
N TYR A 76 -10.72 -2.41 9.67
CA TYR A 76 -10.59 -3.56 10.56
C TYR A 76 -11.79 -3.63 11.50
N ARG A 77 -12.32 -4.83 11.72
CA ARG A 77 -13.34 -5.07 12.75
C ARG A 77 -12.66 -5.47 14.03
N THR A 78 -12.96 -4.75 15.09
CA THR A 78 -12.44 -5.02 16.43
C THR A 78 -13.32 -6.04 17.17
N ALA A 79 -12.83 -6.58 18.28
CA ALA A 79 -13.53 -7.62 19.04
C ALA A 79 -14.90 -7.17 19.59
N ASP A 80 -15.08 -5.86 19.84
CA ASP A 80 -16.36 -5.28 20.27
C ASP A 80 -17.32 -5.01 19.10
N GLY A 81 -16.94 -5.38 17.87
CA GLY A 81 -17.73 -5.21 16.65
C GLY A 81 -17.62 -3.81 16.01
N SER A 82 -16.88 -2.89 16.62
CA SER A 82 -16.61 -1.59 16.00
C SER A 82 -15.69 -1.74 14.77
N VAL A 83 -15.66 -0.71 13.93
CA VAL A 83 -14.83 -0.65 12.73
C VAL A 83 -13.87 0.52 12.86
N GLN A 84 -12.61 0.29 12.53
CA GLN A 84 -11.58 1.33 12.56
C GLN A 84 -10.67 1.32 11.35
N LEU A 85 -10.10 2.48 11.03
CA LEU A 85 -9.08 2.70 10.02
C LEU A 85 -7.72 2.86 10.72
N PHE A 86 -6.63 2.62 9.99
CA PHE A 86 -5.27 2.81 10.49
C PHE A 86 -4.57 3.94 9.73
N ARG A 87 -4.26 5.05 10.40
CA ARG A 87 -3.56 6.25 9.88
C ARG A 87 -4.11 6.79 8.56
N PRO A 88 -5.43 6.96 8.40
CA PRO A 88 -6.02 7.39 7.13
C PRO A 88 -5.53 8.79 6.70
N ASP A 89 -5.18 9.66 7.64
CA ASP A 89 -4.59 10.97 7.39
C ASP A 89 -3.23 10.88 6.68
N CYS A 90 -2.43 9.86 7.00
CA CYS A 90 -1.14 9.62 6.33
C CYS A 90 -1.33 9.19 4.88
N ASN A 91 -2.34 8.35 4.59
CA ASN A 91 -2.72 8.00 3.23
C ASN A 91 -3.22 9.24 2.46
N ALA A 92 -4.08 10.07 3.08
CA ALA A 92 -4.58 11.30 2.47
C ALA A 92 -3.46 12.28 2.12
N LYS A 93 -2.49 12.49 3.01
CA LYS A 93 -1.32 13.34 2.77
C LYS A 93 -0.46 12.80 1.61
N ARG A 94 -0.20 11.49 1.58
CA ARG A 94 0.56 10.87 0.49
C ARG A 94 -0.21 10.92 -0.84
N PHE A 95 -1.53 10.84 -0.81
CA PHE A 95 -2.37 11.05 -1.99
C PHE A 95 -2.22 12.47 -2.54
N GLN A 96 -2.13 13.50 -1.67
CA GLN A 96 -1.84 14.87 -2.07
C GLN A 96 -0.44 15.03 -2.66
N ASP A 97 0.59 14.36 -2.11
CA ASP A 97 1.95 14.39 -2.65
C ASP A 97 2.01 13.75 -4.06
N SER A 98 1.30 12.64 -4.25
CA SER A 98 1.17 11.99 -5.54
C SER A 98 0.39 12.86 -6.55
N ALA A 99 -0.68 13.52 -6.11
CA ALA A 99 -1.47 14.44 -6.92
C ALA A 99 -0.64 15.63 -7.39
N ASP A 100 0.14 16.23 -6.49
CA ASP A 100 1.03 17.35 -6.79
C ASP A 100 2.00 17.01 -7.93
N ARG A 101 2.66 15.85 -7.85
CA ARG A 101 3.64 15.40 -8.85
C ARG A 101 3.04 15.21 -10.25
N LEU A 102 1.78 14.77 -10.33
CA LEU A 102 1.09 14.49 -11.60
C LEU A 102 0.12 15.60 -12.03
N CYS A 103 0.20 16.78 -11.40
CA CYS A 103 -0.68 17.92 -11.69
C CYS A 103 -2.18 17.58 -11.57
N ILE A 104 -2.53 16.71 -10.64
CA ILE A 104 -3.92 16.36 -10.30
C ILE A 104 -4.38 17.30 -9.17
N PRO A 105 -5.60 17.85 -9.23
CA PRO A 105 -6.14 18.68 -8.15
C PRO A 105 -6.17 17.96 -6.81
N LYS A 106 -5.63 18.59 -5.75
CA LYS A 106 -5.59 18.00 -4.41
C LYS A 106 -6.98 17.93 -3.78
N ILE A 107 -7.25 16.84 -3.10
CA ILE A 107 -8.38 16.68 -2.18
C ILE A 107 -7.86 16.98 -0.77
N SER A 108 -8.63 17.70 0.05
CA SER A 108 -8.22 17.96 1.44
C SER A 108 -8.11 16.66 2.23
N VAL A 109 -7.28 16.64 3.28
CA VAL A 109 -7.14 15.45 4.15
C VAL A 109 -8.48 15.10 4.78
N GLU A 110 -9.21 16.11 5.23
CA GLU A 110 -10.51 15.99 5.87
C GLU A 110 -11.55 15.40 4.92
N ASP A 111 -11.61 15.89 3.68
CA ASP A 111 -12.57 15.41 2.67
C ASP A 111 -12.24 13.98 2.19
N PHE A 112 -10.95 13.67 2.04
CA PHE A 112 -10.50 12.31 1.72
C PHE A 112 -10.91 11.32 2.82
N VAL A 113 -10.62 11.65 4.08
CA VAL A 113 -10.96 10.78 5.22
C VAL A 113 -12.46 10.64 5.37
N GLN A 114 -13.22 11.74 5.24
CA GLN A 114 -14.68 11.72 5.28
C GLN A 114 -15.28 10.81 4.19
N ALA A 115 -14.76 10.87 2.96
CA ALA A 115 -15.21 10.02 1.86
C ALA A 115 -14.98 8.52 2.17
N VAL A 116 -13.79 8.19 2.71
CA VAL A 116 -13.46 6.83 3.12
C VAL A 116 -14.37 6.34 4.26
N GLU A 117 -14.51 7.14 5.33
CA GLU A 117 -15.38 6.79 6.47
C GLU A 117 -16.83 6.56 6.03
N THR A 118 -17.35 7.44 5.17
CA THR A 118 -18.74 7.34 4.69
C THR A 118 -18.98 6.06 3.90
N LEU A 119 -18.09 5.72 2.96
CA LEU A 119 -18.22 4.48 2.19
C LEU A 119 -18.10 3.24 3.08
N VAL A 120 -17.14 3.23 4.01
CA VAL A 120 -16.96 2.10 4.95
C VAL A 120 -18.15 1.97 5.87
N ASP A 121 -18.78 3.08 6.30
CA ASP A 121 -19.98 3.04 7.12
C ASP A 121 -21.20 2.49 6.36
N VAL A 122 -21.39 2.92 5.10
CA VAL A 122 -22.47 2.41 4.22
C VAL A 122 -22.32 0.90 3.99
N ASP A 123 -21.09 0.43 3.78
CA ASP A 123 -20.75 -0.98 3.52
C ASP A 123 -20.18 -1.69 4.77
N ARG A 124 -20.50 -1.22 5.96
CA ARG A 124 -19.98 -1.73 7.25
C ARG A 124 -20.07 -3.25 7.40
N ASP A 125 -21.14 -3.85 6.90
CA ASP A 125 -21.37 -5.29 6.96
C ASP A 125 -20.43 -6.10 6.05
N TRP A 126 -19.70 -5.43 5.17
CA TRP A 126 -18.68 -6.05 4.32
C TRP A 126 -17.30 -6.12 5.00
N VAL A 127 -17.12 -5.46 6.14
CA VAL A 127 -15.88 -5.59 6.93
C VAL A 127 -15.84 -6.98 7.55
N PRO A 128 -14.86 -7.83 7.18
CA PRO A 128 -14.82 -9.22 7.62
C PRO A 128 -14.75 -9.38 9.14
N HIS A 129 -15.19 -10.55 9.63
CA HIS A 129 -15.17 -10.92 11.04
C HIS A 129 -14.02 -11.85 11.42
N SER A 130 -13.46 -12.59 10.45
CA SER A 130 -12.40 -13.56 10.70
C SER A 130 -11.07 -12.89 11.04
N ASP A 131 -10.31 -13.53 11.91
CA ASP A 131 -8.94 -13.07 12.28
C ASP A 131 -8.05 -12.96 11.04
N GLY A 132 -7.32 -11.84 10.96
CA GLY A 132 -6.43 -11.52 9.84
C GLY A 132 -7.14 -11.02 8.58
N ALA A 133 -8.47 -11.17 8.47
CA ALA A 133 -9.24 -10.60 7.37
C ALA A 133 -9.56 -9.11 7.62
N SER A 134 -9.73 -8.36 6.55
CA SER A 134 -9.97 -6.91 6.60
C SER A 134 -10.71 -6.44 5.36
N LEU A 135 -11.29 -5.25 5.41
CA LEU A 135 -11.82 -4.60 4.22
C LEU A 135 -10.71 -3.77 3.58
N TYR A 136 -10.24 -4.16 2.40
CA TYR A 136 -9.30 -3.37 1.62
C TYR A 136 -10.01 -2.22 0.92
N ILE A 137 -9.47 -1.02 1.04
CA ILE A 137 -10.02 0.23 0.50
C ILE A 137 -9.07 0.75 -0.56
N ARG A 138 -9.57 1.03 -1.77
CA ARG A 138 -8.82 1.54 -2.91
C ARG A 138 -9.35 2.89 -3.35
N PRO A 139 -8.89 3.99 -2.75
CA PRO A 139 -9.07 5.32 -3.32
C PRO A 139 -8.19 5.50 -4.55
N PHE A 140 -8.72 6.10 -5.61
CA PHE A 140 -7.96 6.47 -6.81
C PHE A 140 -8.60 7.64 -7.51
N VAL A 141 -7.81 8.41 -8.23
CA VAL A 141 -8.26 9.50 -9.08
C VAL A 141 -7.59 9.40 -10.42
N PHE A 142 -8.33 9.67 -11.48
CA PHE A 142 -7.81 9.64 -12.83
C PHE A 142 -8.33 10.79 -13.66
N ALA A 143 -7.53 11.17 -14.67
CA ALA A 143 -7.88 12.16 -15.66
C ALA A 143 -8.98 11.66 -16.59
N ASN A 144 -10.06 12.44 -16.71
CA ASN A 144 -11.28 12.06 -17.42
C ASN A 144 -11.60 12.93 -18.65
N ASP A 145 -10.65 13.73 -19.11
CA ASP A 145 -10.79 14.46 -20.38
C ASP A 145 -10.83 13.48 -21.56
N VAL A 146 -11.57 13.85 -22.61
CA VAL A 146 -11.63 13.11 -23.86
C VAL A 146 -10.75 13.80 -24.89
N GLY A 147 -9.71 13.11 -25.38
CA GLY A 147 -8.77 13.65 -26.37
C GLY A 147 -7.44 12.90 -26.37
N LEU A 148 -6.60 13.17 -27.37
CA LEU A 148 -5.31 12.52 -27.56
C LEU A 148 -4.10 13.47 -27.34
N GLY A 149 -4.32 14.63 -26.76
CA GLY A 149 -3.27 15.58 -26.44
C GLY A 149 -2.69 15.32 -25.02
N VAL A 150 -1.36 15.46 -24.88
CA VAL A 150 -0.68 15.36 -23.56
C VAL A 150 -0.75 16.72 -22.87
N HIS A 151 -1.55 16.81 -21.81
CA HIS A 151 -1.67 18.00 -20.95
C HIS A 151 -2.23 17.60 -19.58
N ALA A 152 -2.12 18.48 -18.61
CA ALA A 152 -2.87 18.32 -17.36
C ALA A 152 -4.37 18.44 -17.66
N SER A 153 -5.15 17.45 -17.25
CA SER A 153 -6.59 17.41 -17.52
C SER A 153 -7.34 18.51 -16.79
N LYS A 154 -8.52 18.84 -17.32
CA LYS A 154 -9.47 19.79 -16.72
C LYS A 154 -10.61 19.08 -15.97
N HIS A 155 -10.78 17.78 -16.21
CA HIS A 155 -11.78 16.94 -15.55
C HIS A 155 -11.10 15.71 -14.96
N TYR A 156 -11.49 15.38 -13.74
CA TYR A 156 -11.02 14.19 -13.03
C TYR A 156 -12.19 13.50 -12.34
N LEU A 157 -12.07 12.20 -12.14
CA LEU A 157 -12.97 11.43 -11.31
C LEU A 157 -12.18 10.82 -10.13
N PHE A 158 -12.59 11.17 -8.92
CA PHE A 158 -12.15 10.49 -7.70
C PHE A 158 -13.12 9.37 -7.37
N CYS A 159 -12.59 8.17 -7.18
CA CYS A 159 -13.37 6.97 -6.89
C CYS A 159 -12.77 6.22 -5.70
N ILE A 160 -13.63 5.63 -4.87
CA ILE A 160 -13.21 4.68 -3.84
C ILE A 160 -14.01 3.40 -4.03
N ILE A 161 -13.32 2.25 -4.09
CA ILE A 161 -13.92 0.93 -4.10
C ILE A 161 -13.37 0.12 -2.92
N CYS A 162 -14.17 -0.83 -2.42
CA CYS A 162 -13.78 -1.68 -1.30
C CYS A 162 -13.89 -3.17 -1.67
N ALA A 163 -12.98 -3.98 -1.11
CA ALA A 163 -12.93 -5.41 -1.32
C ALA A 163 -12.64 -6.12 0.01
N PRO A 164 -13.51 -7.01 0.50
CA PRO A 164 -13.18 -7.86 1.62
C PRO A 164 -12.01 -8.76 1.22
N SER A 165 -10.99 -8.82 2.07
CA SER A 165 -9.74 -9.53 1.80
C SER A 165 -9.43 -10.46 2.97
N GLY A 166 -9.04 -11.67 2.65
CA GLY A 166 -8.59 -12.66 3.63
C GLY A 166 -7.24 -12.32 4.24
N ALA A 167 -6.77 -13.13 5.15
CA ALA A 167 -5.42 -13.03 5.66
C ALA A 167 -4.42 -13.14 4.50
N TYR A 168 -3.47 -12.22 4.43
CA TYR A 168 -2.46 -12.22 3.36
C TYR A 168 -1.64 -13.51 3.34
N TYR A 169 -1.37 -14.02 4.54
CA TYR A 169 -0.72 -15.32 4.76
C TYR A 169 -1.72 -16.28 5.38
N ALA A 170 -2.32 -17.14 4.59
CA ALA A 170 -3.35 -18.10 5.06
C ALA A 170 -2.78 -19.13 6.05
N GLU A 171 -1.51 -19.48 5.94
CA GLU A 171 -0.79 -20.47 6.76
C GLU A 171 0.22 -19.85 7.73
N GLY A 172 0.20 -18.52 7.90
CA GLY A 172 1.15 -17.77 8.71
C GLY A 172 2.17 -16.98 7.87
N LEU A 173 3.11 -16.30 8.55
CA LEU A 173 4.14 -15.49 7.90
C LEU A 173 5.23 -16.37 7.29
N ASP A 174 5.05 -16.89 6.08
CA ASP A 174 6.09 -17.65 5.38
C ASP A 174 7.18 -16.73 4.82
N PRO A 175 8.45 -16.93 5.21
CA PRO A 175 9.55 -16.16 4.66
C PRO A 175 9.75 -16.42 3.16
N VAL A 176 9.97 -15.34 2.42
CA VAL A 176 10.06 -15.37 0.95
C VAL A 176 11.49 -15.31 0.44
N ARG A 177 11.70 -15.78 -0.79
CA ARG A 177 12.94 -15.68 -1.56
C ARG A 177 12.88 -14.46 -2.46
N ILE A 178 13.94 -13.66 -2.47
CA ILE A 178 14.01 -12.39 -3.21
C ILE A 178 15.20 -12.41 -4.17
N TYR A 179 14.92 -12.04 -5.42
CA TYR A 179 15.94 -11.81 -6.45
C TYR A 179 16.37 -10.35 -6.45
N VAL A 180 17.66 -10.08 -6.40
CA VAL A 180 18.17 -8.71 -6.53
C VAL A 180 18.23 -8.35 -8.02
N GLU A 181 17.45 -7.34 -8.40
CA GLU A 181 17.30 -6.93 -9.81
C GLU A 181 18.42 -5.96 -10.20
N ASP A 182 19.20 -6.33 -11.20
CA ASP A 182 20.36 -5.57 -11.68
C ASP A 182 20.21 -5.03 -13.12
N GLU A 183 19.20 -5.51 -13.86
CA GLU A 183 18.91 -5.05 -15.22
C GLU A 183 17.89 -3.93 -15.25
N TYR A 184 16.71 -4.17 -14.65
CA TYR A 184 15.61 -3.21 -14.62
C TYR A 184 15.67 -2.33 -13.38
N ILE A 185 15.11 -1.12 -13.47
CA ILE A 185 14.97 -0.18 -12.35
C ILE A 185 13.50 0.13 -12.10
N ARG A 186 13.12 0.33 -10.84
CA ARG A 186 11.77 0.76 -10.47
C ARG A 186 11.58 2.26 -10.62
N ALA A 187 12.59 3.03 -10.28
CA ALA A 187 12.54 4.48 -10.20
C ALA A 187 13.91 5.12 -10.48
N ALA A 188 13.89 6.38 -10.89
CA ALA A 188 15.07 7.20 -11.02
C ALA A 188 14.82 8.60 -10.46
N PRO A 189 15.86 9.36 -10.04
CA PRO A 189 15.72 10.72 -9.56
C PRO A 189 14.99 11.62 -10.57
N GLY A 190 14.04 12.42 -10.09
CA GLY A 190 13.25 13.32 -10.94
C GLY A 190 12.04 12.68 -11.63
N LEU A 191 11.87 11.35 -11.57
CA LEU A 191 10.69 10.64 -12.05
C LEU A 191 9.60 10.57 -10.97
N THR A 192 8.81 9.50 -10.99
CA THR A 192 7.60 9.33 -10.18
C THR A 192 7.76 8.34 -9.03
N GLY A 193 8.99 7.92 -8.68
CA GLY A 193 9.26 6.83 -7.74
C GLY A 193 8.63 7.00 -6.36
N PHE A 194 8.50 8.24 -5.86
CA PHE A 194 7.87 8.54 -4.57
C PHE A 194 6.34 8.69 -4.65
N THR A 195 5.76 8.70 -5.86
CA THR A 195 4.30 8.78 -6.07
C THR A 195 3.68 7.40 -6.11
N LYS A 196 2.41 7.31 -5.76
CA LYS A 196 1.64 6.08 -5.88
C LYS A 196 0.77 6.14 -7.14
N CYS A 197 1.41 5.94 -8.31
CA CYS A 197 0.78 6.00 -9.64
C CYS A 197 1.01 4.71 -10.43
N GLY A 198 0.08 4.34 -11.31
CA GLY A 198 0.08 3.07 -12.05
C GLY A 198 1.30 2.85 -12.93
N GLY A 199 1.90 3.91 -13.47
CA GLY A 199 3.11 3.81 -14.28
C GLY A 199 4.27 3.13 -13.58
N ASN A 200 4.47 3.38 -12.27
CA ASN A 200 5.50 2.70 -11.48
C ASN A 200 5.24 1.19 -11.38
N TYR A 201 3.97 0.79 -11.30
CA TYR A 201 3.59 -0.63 -11.19
C TYR A 201 3.66 -1.33 -12.54
N ALA A 202 3.19 -0.70 -13.60
CA ALA A 202 3.31 -1.25 -14.96
C ALA A 202 4.78 -1.52 -15.34
N ALA A 203 5.69 -0.60 -15.01
CA ALA A 203 7.12 -0.77 -15.26
C ALA A 203 7.76 -1.94 -14.47
N SER A 204 7.16 -2.34 -13.35
CA SER A 204 7.70 -3.41 -12.49
C SER A 204 7.31 -4.83 -12.94
N ILE A 205 6.32 -4.97 -13.84
CA ILE A 205 5.74 -6.28 -14.22
C ILE A 205 6.80 -7.19 -14.82
N LYS A 206 7.59 -6.71 -15.78
CA LYS A 206 8.57 -7.55 -16.49
C LYS A 206 9.60 -8.19 -15.56
N ALA A 207 10.17 -7.41 -14.64
CA ALA A 207 11.12 -7.93 -13.67
C ALA A 207 10.47 -8.92 -12.70
N GLY A 208 9.22 -8.65 -12.29
CA GLY A 208 8.43 -9.57 -11.45
C GLY A 208 8.22 -10.93 -12.09
N GLU A 209 7.78 -10.98 -13.37
CA GLU A 209 7.58 -12.20 -14.13
C GLU A 209 8.89 -13.00 -14.27
N LEU A 210 10.00 -12.33 -14.60
CA LEU A 210 11.31 -12.98 -14.71
C LEU A 210 11.81 -13.55 -13.38
N ALA A 211 11.53 -12.89 -12.27
CA ALA A 211 11.86 -13.41 -10.94
C ALA A 211 10.99 -14.62 -10.59
N GLU A 212 9.69 -14.60 -10.89
CA GLU A 212 8.78 -15.72 -10.67
C GLU A 212 9.20 -16.94 -11.50
N GLU A 213 9.56 -16.77 -12.77
CA GLU A 213 10.11 -17.84 -13.62
C GLU A 213 11.37 -18.50 -13.01
N LYS A 214 12.17 -17.74 -12.27
CA LYS A 214 13.34 -18.24 -11.52
C LYS A 214 12.99 -18.82 -10.13
N GLY A 215 11.71 -18.78 -9.73
CA GLY A 215 11.22 -19.29 -8.44
C GLY A 215 11.39 -18.32 -7.26
N PHE A 216 11.51 -17.03 -7.52
CA PHE A 216 11.53 -15.98 -6.49
C PHE A 216 10.16 -15.33 -6.35
N SER A 217 9.83 -14.92 -5.14
CA SER A 217 8.52 -14.30 -4.85
C SER A 217 8.46 -12.83 -5.26
N GLN A 218 9.58 -12.12 -5.21
CA GLN A 218 9.69 -10.69 -5.47
C GLN A 218 11.11 -10.31 -5.93
N VAL A 219 11.26 -9.08 -6.43
CA VAL A 219 12.56 -8.48 -6.73
C VAL A 219 12.94 -7.45 -5.68
N LEU A 220 14.23 -7.36 -5.34
CA LEU A 220 14.82 -6.24 -4.61
C LEU A 220 15.33 -5.23 -5.64
N TRP A 221 14.76 -4.04 -5.61
CA TRP A 221 15.14 -2.95 -6.49
C TRP A 221 16.39 -2.23 -6.00
N LEU A 222 17.31 -1.98 -6.90
CA LEU A 222 18.44 -1.11 -6.68
C LEU A 222 18.17 0.30 -7.25
N ASP A 223 18.93 1.30 -6.79
CA ASP A 223 18.80 2.67 -7.28
C ASP A 223 19.05 2.77 -8.79
N GLY A 224 18.31 3.67 -9.43
CA GLY A 224 18.31 3.81 -10.88
C GLY A 224 19.53 4.52 -11.48
N VAL A 225 20.51 4.92 -10.68
CA VAL A 225 21.71 5.65 -11.15
C VAL A 225 22.94 4.76 -11.10
N GLU A 226 23.26 4.23 -9.93
CA GLU A 226 24.48 3.44 -9.69
C GLU A 226 24.19 1.93 -9.69
N LYS A 227 22.91 1.52 -9.58
CA LYS A 227 22.47 0.12 -9.37
C LYS A 227 23.22 -0.56 -8.22
N LYS A 228 23.39 0.19 -7.17
CA LYS A 228 24.22 -0.17 -6.02
C LYS A 228 23.48 -0.17 -4.71
N TYR A 229 22.56 0.77 -4.52
CA TYR A 229 21.88 0.97 -3.25
C TYR A 229 20.49 0.36 -3.26
N VAL A 230 20.14 -0.34 -2.19
CA VAL A 230 18.84 -0.95 -2.04
C VAL A 230 17.75 0.12 -1.87
N GLU A 231 16.59 -0.07 -2.49
CA GLU A 231 15.48 0.87 -2.41
C GLU A 231 14.18 0.22 -1.90
N GLU A 232 13.62 -0.70 -2.65
CA GLU A 232 12.33 -1.36 -2.33
C GLU A 232 12.34 -2.83 -2.73
N VAL A 233 11.40 -3.61 -2.20
CA VAL A 233 11.18 -5.01 -2.57
C VAL A 233 9.78 -5.19 -3.17
N GLY A 234 9.72 -5.56 -4.44
CA GLY A 234 8.45 -5.62 -5.17
C GLY A 234 7.71 -4.29 -5.11
N SER A 235 6.54 -4.27 -4.48
CA SER A 235 5.73 -3.08 -4.21
C SER A 235 5.72 -2.65 -2.73
N MET A 236 6.73 -3.07 -1.96
CA MET A 236 6.87 -2.80 -0.52
C MET A 236 8.18 -2.06 -0.24
N ASN A 237 8.22 -1.32 0.87
CA ASN A 237 9.49 -0.88 1.46
C ASN A 237 10.23 -2.08 2.05
N ILE A 238 11.53 -1.98 2.25
CA ILE A 238 12.37 -3.02 2.83
C ILE A 238 13.23 -2.47 3.96
N MET A 239 13.48 -3.30 4.97
CA MET A 239 14.36 -3.01 6.10
C MET A 239 15.31 -4.16 6.35
N PHE A 240 16.53 -3.83 6.76
CA PHE A 240 17.60 -4.77 7.09
C PHE A 240 18.00 -4.59 8.54
N LYS A 241 18.07 -5.67 9.30
CA LYS A 241 18.68 -5.69 10.63
C LYS A 241 20.09 -6.25 10.51
N ILE A 242 21.09 -5.38 10.72
CA ILE A 242 22.52 -5.69 10.60
C ILE A 242 23.22 -5.26 11.87
N ASP A 243 23.87 -6.18 12.56
CA ASP A 243 24.63 -5.93 13.79
C ASP A 243 23.81 -5.13 14.83
N GLY A 244 22.56 -5.56 15.05
CA GLY A 244 21.61 -4.97 16.00
C GLY A 244 20.97 -3.65 15.56
N LYS A 245 21.37 -3.05 14.44
CA LYS A 245 20.85 -1.78 13.90
C LYS A 245 19.90 -2.03 12.74
N ILE A 246 19.00 -1.08 12.50
CA ILE A 246 17.99 -1.17 11.44
C ILE A 246 18.29 -0.18 10.33
N TYR A 247 18.28 -0.67 9.10
CA TYR A 247 18.59 0.10 7.90
C TYR A 247 17.40 0.10 6.93
N PRO A 248 16.47 1.05 7.03
CA PRO A 248 15.50 1.31 5.97
C PRO A 248 16.13 2.19 4.90
N ALA A 249 15.77 1.96 3.63
CA ALA A 249 16.14 2.87 2.56
C ALA A 249 15.56 4.28 2.80
N ALA A 250 16.36 5.33 2.55
CA ALA A 250 15.92 6.71 2.70
C ALA A 250 14.91 7.12 1.62
N CYS A 251 13.89 7.87 1.99
CA CYS A 251 12.91 8.43 1.06
C CYS A 251 13.46 9.70 0.40
N THR A 252 14.30 9.54 -0.62
CA THR A 252 15.00 10.64 -1.32
C THR A 252 14.40 10.99 -2.69
N GLY A 253 13.13 10.59 -2.93
CA GLY A 253 12.41 10.88 -4.16
C GLY A 253 12.25 9.69 -5.10
N THR A 254 12.90 8.57 -4.83
CA THR A 254 12.76 7.30 -5.59
C THR A 254 12.03 6.21 -4.80
N VAL A 255 12.02 6.30 -3.48
CA VAL A 255 11.37 5.36 -2.56
C VAL A 255 10.01 5.91 -2.14
N LEU A 256 8.96 5.08 -2.20
CA LEU A 256 7.63 5.46 -1.72
C LEU A 256 7.62 5.59 -0.19
N PRO A 257 7.15 6.73 0.37
CA PRO A 257 7.08 6.92 1.82
C PRO A 257 5.91 6.09 2.41
N GLY A 258 6.18 4.82 2.72
CA GLY A 258 5.17 3.87 3.21
C GLY A 258 4.59 4.25 4.57
N VAL A 259 3.27 4.14 4.73
CA VAL A 259 2.60 4.37 6.02
C VAL A 259 3.01 3.30 7.04
N THR A 260 3.04 2.03 6.62
CA THR A 260 3.54 0.92 7.45
C THR A 260 5.02 1.12 7.81
N ARG A 261 5.86 1.50 6.83
CA ARG A 261 7.28 1.82 7.07
C ARG A 261 7.45 2.87 8.17
N ARG A 262 6.71 3.98 8.09
CA ARG A 262 6.74 5.05 9.10
C ARG A 262 6.35 4.54 10.47
N SER A 263 5.27 3.78 10.55
CA SER A 263 4.77 3.22 11.82
C SER A 263 5.79 2.26 12.45
N ILE A 264 6.43 1.41 11.64
CA ILE A 264 7.48 0.50 12.09
C ILE A 264 8.70 1.27 12.62
N ILE A 265 9.14 2.32 11.93
CA ILE A 265 10.27 3.15 12.39
C ILE A 265 9.95 3.80 13.74
N GLU A 266 8.74 4.28 13.95
CA GLU A 266 8.30 4.84 15.22
C GLU A 266 8.33 3.78 16.33
N LEU A 267 7.83 2.56 16.10
CA LEU A 267 7.90 1.45 17.07
C LEU A 267 9.34 1.04 17.38
N LEU A 268 10.19 0.92 16.37
CA LEU A 268 11.59 0.54 16.54
C LEU A 268 12.35 1.54 17.40
N LYS A 269 12.12 2.84 17.19
CA LYS A 269 12.71 3.91 18.01
C LYS A 269 12.22 3.86 19.46
N ASP A 270 10.93 3.61 19.67
CA ASP A 270 10.36 3.44 21.02
C ASP A 270 10.95 2.22 21.75
N TRP A 271 11.28 1.17 21.01
CA TRP A 271 11.92 -0.03 21.58
C TRP A 271 13.43 0.11 21.74
N GLY A 272 14.01 1.27 21.45
CA GLY A 272 15.43 1.57 21.64
C GLY A 272 16.35 1.08 20.52
N TYR A 273 15.80 0.70 19.36
CA TYR A 273 16.65 0.35 18.21
C TYR A 273 17.27 1.59 17.57
N GLU A 274 18.53 1.49 17.18
CA GLU A 274 19.16 2.49 16.33
C GLU A 274 18.68 2.28 14.89
N VAL A 275 17.96 3.28 14.35
CA VAL A 275 17.42 3.27 12.97
C VAL A 275 18.21 4.27 12.14
N ILE A 276 18.89 3.75 11.11
CA ILE A 276 19.76 4.52 10.22
C ILE A 276 19.12 4.60 8.83
N GLU A 277 18.37 5.66 8.59
CA GLU A 277 17.77 5.94 7.27
C GLU A 277 18.85 6.49 6.33
N GLY A 278 19.20 5.73 5.28
CA GLY A 278 20.26 6.11 4.39
C GLY A 278 20.40 5.21 3.16
N LYS A 279 21.52 5.40 2.47
CA LYS A 279 21.92 4.52 1.38
C LYS A 279 22.63 3.30 1.95
N LEU A 280 22.16 2.12 1.61
CA LEU A 280 22.75 0.83 1.96
C LEU A 280 23.13 0.10 0.67
N ALA A 281 24.41 -0.16 0.47
CA ALA A 281 24.85 -0.86 -0.73
C ALA A 281 24.52 -2.37 -0.63
N ILE A 282 24.06 -2.96 -1.74
CA ILE A 282 23.79 -4.41 -1.79
C ILE A 282 25.03 -5.24 -1.45
N ALA A 283 26.22 -4.79 -1.87
CA ALA A 283 27.47 -5.44 -1.52
C ALA A 283 27.73 -5.48 -0.01
N ASP A 284 27.36 -4.40 0.73
CA ASP A 284 27.49 -4.36 2.19
C ASP A 284 26.49 -5.30 2.86
N VAL A 285 25.29 -5.44 2.31
CA VAL A 285 24.28 -6.41 2.77
C VAL A 285 24.81 -7.84 2.61
N MET A 286 25.33 -8.18 1.44
CA MET A 286 25.87 -9.53 1.17
C MET A 286 27.08 -9.82 2.05
N LYS A 287 27.97 -8.85 2.23
CA LYS A 287 29.12 -8.97 3.16
C LYS A 287 28.65 -9.18 4.61
N ALA A 288 27.65 -8.44 5.05
CA ALA A 288 27.08 -8.64 6.40
C ALA A 288 26.51 -10.04 6.57
N ALA A 289 25.91 -10.61 5.50
CA ALA A 289 25.43 -11.99 5.52
C ALA A 289 26.60 -13.01 5.63
N GLU A 290 27.68 -12.82 4.85
CA GLU A 290 28.89 -13.65 4.93
C GLU A 290 29.55 -13.59 6.32
N GLU A 291 29.55 -12.43 6.97
CA GLU A 291 30.08 -12.22 8.31
C GLU A 291 29.12 -12.67 9.42
N GLY A 292 27.93 -13.18 9.10
CA GLY A 292 26.91 -13.57 10.07
C GLY A 292 26.28 -12.41 10.85
N LYS A 293 26.36 -11.19 10.32
CA LYS A 293 25.81 -9.95 10.91
C LYS A 293 24.44 -9.56 10.37
N LEU A 294 24.01 -10.10 9.21
CA LEU A 294 22.69 -9.89 8.65
C LEU A 294 21.70 -10.78 9.41
N GLU A 295 20.97 -10.19 10.35
CA GLU A 295 20.12 -10.93 11.29
C GLU A 295 18.70 -11.17 10.73
N GLU A 296 18.05 -10.10 10.23
CA GLU A 296 16.70 -10.14 9.71
C GLU A 296 16.54 -9.20 8.52
N VAL A 297 15.71 -9.59 7.56
CA VAL A 297 15.29 -8.74 6.44
C VAL A 297 13.78 -8.89 6.28
N PHE A 298 13.07 -7.79 6.10
CA PHE A 298 11.63 -7.81 5.92
C PHE A 298 11.10 -6.67 5.06
N GLY A 299 10.15 -7.00 4.22
CA GLY A 299 9.34 -6.02 3.47
C GLY A 299 8.22 -5.46 4.36
N THR A 300 7.76 -4.24 4.05
CA THR A 300 6.66 -3.59 4.78
C THR A 300 5.67 -2.95 3.83
N GLY A 301 4.37 -3.20 4.03
CA GLY A 301 3.32 -2.66 3.19
C GLY A 301 1.92 -2.84 3.77
N THR A 302 0.91 -2.25 3.15
CA THR A 302 -0.47 -2.33 3.65
C THR A 302 -1.04 -3.74 3.57
N ALA A 303 -0.78 -4.47 2.48
CA ALA A 303 -1.36 -5.79 2.27
C ALA A 303 -0.79 -6.82 3.24
N ALA A 304 0.54 -6.99 3.25
CA ALA A 304 1.25 -7.99 4.05
C ALA A 304 1.56 -7.54 5.48
N VAL A 305 1.47 -6.25 5.78
CA VAL A 305 1.95 -5.59 7.01
C VAL A 305 3.47 -5.71 7.11
N VAL A 306 3.99 -6.90 7.40
CA VAL A 306 5.42 -7.25 7.40
C VAL A 306 5.59 -8.56 6.64
N SER A 307 6.57 -8.62 5.73
CA SER A 307 6.89 -9.79 4.92
C SER A 307 8.34 -10.24 5.21
N PRO A 308 8.56 -11.33 5.94
CA PRO A 308 9.91 -11.81 6.26
C PRO A 308 10.60 -12.34 5.01
N VAL A 309 11.92 -12.10 4.91
CA VAL A 309 12.77 -12.58 3.82
C VAL A 309 13.73 -13.63 4.36
N LYS A 310 13.77 -14.81 3.73
CA LYS A 310 14.68 -15.90 4.09
C LYS A 310 15.92 -16.01 3.23
N GLU A 311 15.88 -15.42 2.04
CA GLU A 311 16.94 -15.55 1.05
C GLU A 311 17.00 -14.33 0.13
N LEU A 312 18.20 -13.82 -0.11
CA LEU A 312 18.52 -12.88 -1.19
C LEU A 312 19.48 -13.56 -2.16
N ASP A 313 19.19 -13.48 -3.46
CA ASP A 313 20.10 -13.90 -4.52
C ASP A 313 20.56 -12.67 -5.31
N TRP A 314 21.86 -12.41 -5.30
CA TRP A 314 22.50 -11.35 -6.06
C TRP A 314 23.61 -11.92 -6.93
N GLU A 315 23.44 -11.89 -8.25
CA GLU A 315 24.42 -12.40 -9.23
C GLU A 315 24.82 -13.88 -8.95
N GLY A 316 23.86 -14.69 -8.48
CA GLY A 316 24.11 -16.09 -8.13
C GLY A 316 24.79 -16.30 -6.75
N LYS A 317 25.02 -15.22 -6.00
CA LYS A 317 25.45 -15.29 -4.60
C LYS A 317 24.22 -15.29 -3.70
N VAL A 318 24.10 -16.29 -2.85
CA VAL A 318 22.93 -16.48 -1.99
C VAL A 318 23.25 -16.09 -0.55
N ALA A 319 22.48 -15.15 -0.01
CA ALA A 319 22.48 -14.84 1.42
C ALA A 319 21.27 -15.50 2.09
N ASN A 320 21.53 -16.43 3.01
CA ASN A 320 20.50 -17.05 3.84
C ASN A 320 20.29 -16.21 5.11
N ILE A 321 19.02 -15.93 5.45
CA ILE A 321 18.64 -15.01 6.52
C ILE A 321 17.85 -15.77 7.57
N SER A 322 18.12 -15.52 8.85
CA SER A 322 17.38 -16.08 10.00
C SER A 322 17.24 -17.61 9.97
N GLY A 323 18.17 -18.33 9.32
CA GLY A 323 18.08 -19.79 9.16
C GLY A 323 16.83 -20.26 8.40
N GLY A 324 16.28 -19.40 7.51
CA GLY A 324 15.06 -19.67 6.75
C GLY A 324 13.76 -19.49 7.55
N LYS A 325 13.82 -18.94 8.76
CA LYS A 325 12.68 -18.74 9.66
C LYS A 325 12.35 -17.26 9.82
N ILE A 326 11.20 -16.99 10.42
CA ILE A 326 10.83 -15.64 10.81
C ILE A 326 11.74 -15.19 11.95
N GLY A 327 12.33 -14.01 11.82
CA GLY A 327 13.13 -13.43 12.90
C GLY A 327 12.26 -12.89 14.04
N PRO A 328 12.79 -12.85 15.27
CA PRO A 328 12.02 -12.43 16.45
C PRO A 328 11.56 -10.98 16.38
N LEU A 329 12.34 -10.08 15.77
CA LEU A 329 11.93 -8.68 15.59
C LEU A 329 10.82 -8.58 14.56
N THR A 330 10.93 -9.26 13.43
CA THR A 330 9.92 -9.32 12.38
C THR A 330 8.59 -9.82 12.94
N GLN A 331 8.58 -10.88 13.72
CA GLN A 331 7.39 -11.40 14.38
C GLN A 331 6.80 -10.37 15.36
N LYS A 332 7.63 -9.77 16.22
CA LYS A 332 7.17 -8.75 17.16
C LYS A 332 6.54 -7.54 16.49
N LEU A 333 7.11 -7.08 15.36
CA LEU A 333 6.56 -5.98 14.57
C LEU A 333 5.19 -6.34 13.99
N TYR A 334 5.08 -7.53 13.41
CA TYR A 334 3.82 -8.03 12.87
C TYR A 334 2.73 -8.10 13.95
N ASP A 335 3.02 -8.76 15.06
CA ASP A 335 2.06 -8.94 16.18
C ASP A 335 1.63 -7.60 16.77
N THR A 336 2.57 -6.65 16.92
CA THR A 336 2.26 -5.33 17.46
C THR A 336 1.38 -4.52 16.52
N LEU A 337 1.74 -4.42 15.23
CA LEU A 337 0.97 -3.63 14.28
C LEU A 337 -0.42 -4.23 14.05
N THR A 338 -0.50 -5.53 13.83
CA THR A 338 -1.78 -6.22 13.66
C THR A 338 -2.63 -6.12 14.94
N GLY A 339 -2.00 -6.27 16.11
CA GLY A 339 -2.64 -6.08 17.40
C GLY A 339 -3.31 -4.70 17.55
N ILE A 340 -2.63 -3.63 17.13
CA ILE A 340 -3.19 -2.26 17.13
C ILE A 340 -4.29 -2.14 16.07
N GLN A 341 -4.05 -2.64 14.85
CA GLN A 341 -4.98 -2.55 13.72
C GLN A 341 -6.32 -3.23 13.99
N TRP A 342 -6.32 -4.38 14.66
CA TRP A 342 -7.54 -5.10 15.07
C TRP A 342 -8.04 -4.75 16.47
N GLY A 343 -7.44 -3.75 17.15
CA GLY A 343 -7.85 -3.33 18.49
C GLY A 343 -7.59 -4.37 19.57
N LYS A 344 -6.70 -5.37 19.32
CA LYS A 344 -6.25 -6.37 20.30
C LYS A 344 -5.20 -5.79 21.25
N LEU A 345 -4.46 -4.77 20.81
CA LEU A 345 -3.52 -3.99 21.60
C LEU A 345 -3.96 -2.52 21.66
N PRO A 346 -3.67 -1.81 22.74
CA PRO A 346 -4.02 -0.39 22.86
C PRO A 346 -3.24 0.45 21.86
N ASP A 347 -3.92 1.40 21.23
CA ASP A 347 -3.30 2.42 20.39
C ASP A 347 -2.80 3.57 21.24
N THR A 348 -1.54 3.52 21.64
CA THR A 348 -0.89 4.58 22.43
C THR A 348 -0.39 5.76 21.60
N LYS A 349 -0.51 5.66 20.28
CA LYS A 349 -0.01 6.63 19.31
C LYS A 349 -1.11 7.47 18.64
N GLY A 350 -2.37 7.09 18.81
CA GLY A 350 -3.49 7.73 18.11
C GLY A 350 -3.48 7.46 16.61
N TRP A 351 -3.07 6.26 16.20
CA TRP A 351 -3.02 5.86 14.79
C TRP A 351 -4.34 5.35 14.25
N THR A 352 -5.23 4.90 15.12
CA THR A 352 -6.52 4.35 14.72
C THR A 352 -7.61 5.42 14.74
N VAL A 353 -8.49 5.36 13.76
CA VAL A 353 -9.66 6.23 13.64
C VAL A 353 -10.90 5.35 13.58
N LYS A 354 -11.78 5.51 14.56
CA LYS A 354 -13.03 4.75 14.61
C LYS A 354 -14.01 5.30 13.58
N VAL A 355 -14.60 4.40 12.80
CA VAL A 355 -15.69 4.73 11.87
C VAL A 355 -17.00 4.67 12.64
N GLU A 356 -17.52 5.83 13.04
CA GLU A 356 -18.78 5.92 13.76
C GLU A 356 -19.97 5.65 12.82
N PRO A 357 -20.99 4.89 13.27
CA PRO A 357 -22.20 4.71 12.50
C PRO A 357 -22.95 6.04 12.37
N LYS A 358 -23.12 6.51 11.14
CA LYS A 358 -23.77 7.80 10.83
C LYS A 358 -24.90 7.66 9.81
N VAL A 359 -24.94 6.55 9.05
CA VAL A 359 -25.84 6.36 7.90
C VAL A 359 -26.49 4.98 7.87
#